data_e395343261cc86837a40b2262315fdc3
#
_entry.id   e395343261cc86837a40b2262315fdc3
#
_cell.length_a   1.000
_cell.length_b   1.000
_cell.length_c   1.000
_cell.angle_alpha   90.00
_cell.angle_beta   90.00
_cell.angle_gamma   90.00
#
_symmetry.space_group_name_H-M   'P 1'
#
loop_
_entity.id
_entity.type
_entity.pdbx_description
1 polymer ?
#
loop_
_entity_poly.entity_id
_entity_poly.type
_entity_poly.pdbx_seq_one_letter_code
_entity_poly.pdbx_strand_id
1 'polypeptide(L)'
;MKDMYAIERPRRRWTAHLLPLLLALVLAAAWGSVVQTQWNLQALIGLGLEIPFDDRMRTTGQDLMGFAPVYAGILAAGWLPALALASLLVRWWPAGRNLLLAVAAGAGMVAAVRTIDAVAPMPVFIDATRHLPGLLAMASGAVVAGLFYAKLTR
;
A
#
# COMPACT_ATOMS: atom_id res chain seq x y z
N MET A 1 1.99 -2.93 53.29
CA MET A 1 0.75 -3.31 52.63
C MET A 1 0.37 -2.17 51.70
N LYS A 2 1.23 -1.95 50.64
CA LYS A 2 1.04 -0.86 49.65
C LYS A 2 1.74 -1.25 48.32
N ASP A 3 1.49 -2.44 47.78
CA ASP A 3 1.94 -2.83 46.43
C ASP A 3 0.85 -3.71 45.83
N MET A 4 -0.30 -3.10 45.62
CA MET A 4 -1.40 -3.79 45.00
C MET A 4 -1.86 -2.98 43.78
N TYR A 5 -1.64 -3.59 42.60
CA TYR A 5 -2.21 -3.25 41.31
C TYR A 5 -1.54 -2.11 40.49
N ALA A 6 -0.30 -2.31 40.09
CA ALA A 6 0.12 -1.81 38.78
C ALA A 6 -0.48 -2.72 37.69
N ILE A 7 -1.73 -2.49 37.33
CA ILE A 7 -2.31 -3.07 36.11
C ILE A 7 -1.60 -2.39 34.95
N GLU A 8 -0.52 -3.02 34.48
CA GLU A 8 0.14 -2.60 33.24
C GLU A 8 -0.88 -2.66 32.10
N ARG A 9 -1.23 -1.50 31.59
CA ARG A 9 -2.22 -1.37 30.53
C ARG A 9 -1.68 -1.95 29.23
N PRO A 10 -2.29 -2.99 28.62
CA PRO A 10 -1.84 -3.59 27.37
C PRO A 10 -1.99 -2.68 26.14
N ARG A 11 -2.52 -1.46 26.32
CA ARG A 11 -2.77 -0.49 25.23
C ARG A 11 -1.54 -0.04 24.45
N ARG A 12 -0.35 -0.08 25.03
CA ARG A 12 0.87 0.45 24.37
C ARG A 12 1.40 -0.42 23.22
N ARG A 13 1.06 -1.70 23.15
CA ARG A 13 1.55 -2.61 22.10
C ARG A 13 0.80 -2.46 20.77
N TRP A 14 -0.49 -2.21 20.80
CA TRP A 14 -1.30 -2.07 19.58
C TRP A 14 -1.00 -0.77 18.83
N THR A 15 -0.87 0.34 19.55
CA THR A 15 -0.54 1.64 18.93
C THR A 15 0.86 1.65 18.31
N ALA A 16 1.80 0.84 18.84
CA ALA A 16 3.15 0.71 18.31
C ALA A 16 3.19 0.10 16.88
N HIS A 17 2.15 -0.64 16.47
CA HIS A 17 2.05 -1.21 15.13
C HIS A 17 0.99 -0.52 14.25
N LEU A 18 -0.09 -0.02 14.85
CA LEU A 18 -1.20 0.59 14.10
C LEU A 18 -0.78 1.90 13.42
N LEU A 19 -0.14 2.82 14.16
CA LEU A 19 0.29 4.08 13.57
C LEU A 19 1.31 3.89 12.44
N PRO A 20 2.39 3.08 12.61
CA PRO A 20 3.28 2.74 11.49
C PRO A 20 2.57 2.10 10.30
N LEU A 21 1.58 1.23 10.54
CA LEU A 21 0.81 0.60 9.47
C LEU A 21 -0.02 1.63 8.70
N LEU A 22 -0.71 2.52 9.40
CA LEU A 22 -1.50 3.58 8.78
C LEU A 22 -0.62 4.52 7.96
N LEU A 23 0.53 4.94 8.48
CA LEU A 23 1.48 5.79 7.76
C LEU A 23 2.03 5.10 6.51
N ALA A 24 2.35 3.81 6.60
CA ALA A 24 2.80 3.02 5.46
C ALA A 24 1.70 2.84 4.41
N LEU A 25 0.45 2.61 4.83
CA LEU A 25 -0.70 2.54 3.93
C LEU A 25 -0.94 3.85 3.20
N VAL A 26 -0.88 4.98 3.91
CA VAL A 26 -1.01 6.32 3.30
C VAL A 26 0.10 6.55 2.27
N LEU A 27 1.35 6.21 2.60
CA LEU A 27 2.48 6.34 1.69
C LEU A 27 2.28 5.49 0.42
N ALA A 28 1.91 4.22 0.58
CA ALA A 28 1.67 3.31 -0.55
C ALA A 28 0.46 3.75 -1.39
N ALA A 29 -0.61 4.23 -0.75
CA ALA A 29 -1.80 4.70 -1.44
C ALA A 29 -1.55 5.99 -2.23
N ALA A 30 -0.81 6.93 -1.65
CA ALA A 30 -0.42 8.16 -2.34
C ALA A 30 0.47 7.84 -3.56
N TRP A 31 1.47 6.97 -3.39
CA TRP A 31 2.31 6.51 -4.50
C TRP A 31 1.49 5.85 -5.60
N GLY A 32 0.63 4.88 -5.25
CA GLY A 32 -0.20 4.18 -6.23
C GLY A 32 -1.17 5.10 -6.94
N SER A 33 -1.75 6.09 -6.24
CA SER A 33 -2.62 7.10 -6.83
C SER A 33 -1.86 7.94 -7.88
N VAL A 34 -0.66 8.42 -7.55
CA VAL A 34 0.16 9.16 -8.50
C VAL A 34 0.51 8.31 -9.72
N VAL A 35 0.94 7.07 -9.52
CA VAL A 35 1.25 6.14 -10.62
C VAL A 35 0.02 5.93 -11.51
N GLN A 36 -1.14 5.63 -10.93
CA GLN A 36 -2.39 5.43 -11.65
C GLN A 36 -2.77 6.67 -12.48
N THR A 37 -2.71 7.86 -11.88
CA THR A 37 -3.04 9.12 -12.58
C THR A 37 -2.09 9.35 -13.75
N GLN A 38 -0.78 9.24 -13.53
CA GLN A 38 0.19 9.47 -14.61
C GLN A 38 0.05 8.43 -15.71
N TRP A 39 -0.31 7.19 -15.38
CA TRP A 39 -0.55 6.13 -16.37
C TRP A 39 -1.75 6.47 -17.25
N ASN A 40 -2.87 6.89 -16.65
CA ASN A 40 -4.08 7.29 -17.37
C ASN A 40 -3.83 8.51 -18.26
N LEU A 41 -3.15 9.54 -17.73
CA LEU A 41 -2.83 10.74 -18.49
C LEU A 41 -1.89 10.43 -19.67
N GLN A 42 -0.93 9.52 -19.47
CA GLN A 42 -0.04 9.10 -20.55
C GLN A 42 -0.78 8.33 -21.65
N ALA A 43 -1.77 7.51 -21.30
CA ALA A 43 -2.62 6.83 -22.26
C ALA A 43 -3.43 7.83 -23.10
N LEU A 44 -3.98 8.90 -22.50
CA LEU A 44 -4.70 9.96 -23.19
C LEU A 44 -3.79 10.74 -24.15
N ILE A 45 -2.54 11.01 -23.76
CA ILE A 45 -1.54 11.64 -24.64
C ILE A 45 -1.25 10.75 -25.83
N GLY A 46 -1.17 9.43 -25.61
CA GLY A 46 -1.00 8.45 -26.70
C GLY A 46 -2.15 8.44 -27.71
N LEU A 47 -3.32 8.94 -27.34
CA LEU A 47 -4.47 9.14 -28.24
C LEU A 47 -4.48 10.52 -28.92
N GLY A 48 -3.43 11.33 -28.76
CA GLY A 48 -3.28 12.64 -29.41
C GLY A 48 -3.84 13.82 -28.60
N LEU A 49 -4.21 13.61 -27.33
CA LEU A 49 -4.66 14.69 -26.46
C LEU A 49 -3.45 15.46 -25.89
N GLU A 50 -3.49 16.78 -25.95
CA GLU A 50 -2.54 17.63 -25.26
C GLU A 50 -3.03 17.89 -23.82
N ILE A 51 -2.23 17.55 -22.83
CA ILE A 51 -2.56 17.74 -21.42
C ILE A 51 -1.54 18.70 -20.81
N PRO A 52 -1.94 19.97 -20.55
CA PRO A 52 -1.09 20.96 -19.90
C PRO A 52 -0.63 20.50 -18.50
N PHE A 53 0.48 21.05 -18.04
CA PHE A 53 1.04 20.70 -16.73
C PHE A 53 0.06 21.00 -15.57
N ASP A 54 -0.68 22.10 -15.65
CA ASP A 54 -1.67 22.50 -14.63
C ASP A 54 -2.80 21.47 -14.52
N ASP A 55 -3.28 20.94 -15.63
CA ASP A 55 -4.30 19.90 -15.65
C ASP A 55 -3.76 18.58 -15.06
N ARG A 56 -2.49 18.26 -15.34
CA ARG A 56 -1.84 17.10 -14.70
C ARG A 56 -1.79 17.24 -13.19
N MET A 57 -1.37 18.39 -12.68
CA MET A 57 -1.29 18.64 -11.22
C MET A 57 -2.67 18.60 -10.58
N ARG A 58 -3.66 19.22 -11.21
CA ARG A 58 -5.04 19.24 -10.72
C ARG A 58 -5.62 17.82 -10.66
N THR A 59 -5.48 17.04 -11.73
CA THR A 59 -5.98 15.67 -11.79
C THR A 59 -5.28 14.80 -10.74
N THR A 60 -3.96 14.93 -10.59
CA THR A 60 -3.20 14.19 -9.55
C THR A 60 -3.70 14.54 -8.15
N GLY A 61 -3.97 15.83 -7.88
CA GLY A 61 -4.53 16.25 -6.59
C GLY A 61 -5.93 15.69 -6.33
N GLN A 62 -6.79 15.66 -7.36
CA GLN A 62 -8.13 15.09 -7.28
C GLN A 62 -8.08 13.57 -7.01
N ASP A 63 -7.20 12.84 -7.68
CA ASP A 63 -7.04 11.40 -7.49
C ASP A 63 -6.45 11.06 -6.12
N LEU A 64 -5.56 11.89 -5.58
CA LEU A 64 -5.07 11.73 -4.21
C LEU A 64 -6.19 11.85 -3.17
N MET A 65 -7.23 12.63 -3.46
CA MET A 65 -8.39 12.77 -2.55
C MET A 65 -9.48 11.72 -2.82
N GLY A 66 -9.66 11.32 -4.07
CA GLY A 66 -10.72 10.40 -4.50
C GLY A 66 -10.29 8.94 -4.56
N PHE A 67 -9.24 8.66 -5.33
CA PHE A 67 -8.78 7.29 -5.57
C PHE A 67 -7.91 6.74 -4.43
N ALA A 68 -6.99 7.54 -3.86
CA ALA A 68 -6.06 7.02 -2.86
C ALA A 68 -6.74 6.42 -1.62
N PRO A 69 -7.83 6.96 -1.05
CA PRO A 69 -8.53 6.32 0.07
C PRO A 69 -9.12 4.95 -0.29
N VAL A 70 -9.71 4.82 -1.48
CA VAL A 70 -10.26 3.55 -1.97
C VAL A 70 -9.14 2.53 -2.15
N TYR A 71 -8.04 2.95 -2.78
CA TYR A 71 -6.87 2.11 -2.97
C TYR A 71 -6.21 1.71 -1.64
N ALA A 72 -6.19 2.60 -0.64
CA ALA A 72 -5.72 2.25 0.71
C ALA A 72 -6.55 1.12 1.34
N GLY A 73 -7.87 1.11 1.11
CA GLY A 73 -8.74 0.00 1.53
C GLY A 73 -8.37 -1.32 0.86
N ILE A 74 -8.12 -1.30 -0.45
CA ILE A 74 -7.68 -2.47 -1.23
C ILE A 74 -6.33 -2.98 -0.70
N LEU A 75 -5.37 -2.06 -0.50
CA LEU A 75 -4.07 -2.40 0.07
C LEU A 75 -4.20 -3.01 1.47
N ALA A 76 -5.03 -2.44 2.33
CA ALA A 76 -5.23 -2.96 3.68
C ALA A 76 -5.74 -4.40 3.67
N ALA A 77 -6.69 -4.72 2.78
CA ALA A 77 -7.21 -6.08 2.63
C ALA A 77 -6.12 -7.10 2.25
N GLY A 78 -5.20 -6.74 1.34
CA GLY A 78 -4.09 -7.61 0.97
C GLY A 78 -2.93 -7.61 1.97
N TRP A 79 -2.65 -6.45 2.60
CA TRP A 79 -1.53 -6.32 3.52
C TRP A 79 -1.76 -7.00 4.86
N LEU A 80 -2.99 -6.98 5.40
CA LEU A 80 -3.25 -7.61 6.69
C LEU A 80 -2.86 -9.09 6.71
N PRO A 81 -3.31 -9.97 5.80
CA PRO A 81 -2.89 -11.36 5.77
C PRO A 81 -1.41 -11.52 5.38
N ALA A 82 -0.90 -10.73 4.42
CA ALA A 82 0.48 -10.84 3.96
C ALA A 82 1.50 -10.46 5.04
N LEU A 83 1.26 -9.36 5.76
CA LEU A 83 2.13 -8.92 6.86
C LEU A 83 2.00 -9.83 8.09
N ALA A 84 0.81 -10.40 8.35
CA ALA A 84 0.63 -11.41 9.39
C ALA A 84 1.49 -12.65 9.10
N LEU A 85 1.42 -13.17 7.86
CA LEU A 85 2.24 -14.30 7.42
C LEU A 85 3.75 -13.96 7.50
N ALA A 86 4.16 -12.80 6.99
CA ALA A 86 5.55 -12.36 7.08
C ALA A 86 6.03 -12.27 8.54
N SER A 87 5.17 -11.79 9.45
CA SER A 87 5.49 -11.70 10.87
C SER A 87 5.70 -13.09 11.52
N LEU A 88 5.01 -14.11 11.03
CA LEU A 88 5.25 -15.49 11.44
C LEU A 88 6.60 -15.99 10.90
N LEU A 89 6.92 -15.73 9.65
CA LEU A 89 8.19 -16.13 9.02
C LEU A 89 9.40 -15.45 9.65
N VAL A 90 9.25 -14.19 10.11
CA VAL A 90 10.29 -13.46 10.85
C VAL A 90 10.75 -14.22 12.10
N ARG A 91 9.89 -15.02 12.74
CA ARG A 91 10.28 -15.83 13.90
C ARG A 91 11.39 -16.84 13.57
N TRP A 92 11.40 -17.35 12.34
CA TRP A 92 12.40 -18.32 11.87
C TRP A 92 13.59 -17.65 11.20
N TRP A 93 13.41 -16.44 10.66
CA TRP A 93 14.48 -15.65 10.03
C TRP A 93 14.48 -14.18 10.46
N PRO A 94 14.90 -13.90 11.71
CA PRO A 94 14.87 -12.54 12.27
C PRO A 94 15.75 -11.54 11.49
N ALA A 95 16.88 -11.98 10.96
CA ALA A 95 17.80 -11.15 10.18
C ALA A 95 17.15 -10.63 8.87
N GLY A 96 16.23 -11.40 8.28
CA GLY A 96 15.51 -11.06 7.06
C GLY A 96 14.23 -10.24 7.28
N ARG A 97 13.95 -9.79 8.50
CA ARG A 97 12.67 -9.14 8.87
C ARG A 97 12.26 -8.00 7.91
N ASN A 98 13.17 -7.09 7.61
CA ASN A 98 12.85 -5.94 6.76
C ASN A 98 12.51 -6.38 5.33
N LEU A 99 13.26 -7.34 4.80
CA LEU A 99 13.02 -7.90 3.48
C LEU A 99 11.69 -8.65 3.42
N LEU A 100 11.40 -9.49 4.41
CA LEU A 100 10.15 -10.25 4.49
C LEU A 100 8.93 -9.33 4.52
N LEU A 101 8.94 -8.27 5.35
CA LEU A 101 7.84 -7.32 5.44
C LEU A 101 7.69 -6.49 4.16
N ALA A 102 8.80 -6.09 3.52
CA ALA A 102 8.77 -5.35 2.26
C ALA A 102 8.21 -6.20 1.11
N VAL A 103 8.71 -7.43 0.96
CA VAL A 103 8.21 -8.38 -0.05
C VAL A 103 6.76 -8.72 0.19
N ALA A 104 6.37 -8.93 1.45
CA ALA A 104 4.97 -9.19 1.81
C ALA A 104 4.05 -8.03 1.45
N ALA A 105 4.48 -6.77 1.65
CA ALA A 105 3.70 -5.60 1.25
C ALA A 105 3.52 -5.54 -0.28
N GLY A 106 4.58 -5.77 -1.05
CA GLY A 106 4.50 -5.83 -2.52
C GLY A 106 3.61 -6.97 -3.01
N ALA A 107 3.83 -8.19 -2.47
CA ALA A 107 3.04 -9.36 -2.81
C ALA A 107 1.56 -9.22 -2.40
N GLY A 108 1.31 -8.66 -1.22
CA GLY A 108 -0.04 -8.38 -0.72
C GLY A 108 -0.78 -7.37 -1.59
N MET A 109 -0.08 -6.34 -2.09
CA MET A 109 -0.64 -5.41 -3.09
C MET A 109 -1.03 -6.14 -4.37
N VAL A 110 -0.12 -6.93 -4.95
CA VAL A 110 -0.41 -7.68 -6.18
C VAL A 110 -1.56 -8.65 -5.98
N ALA A 111 -1.58 -9.38 -4.86
CA ALA A 111 -2.66 -10.30 -4.54
C ALA A 111 -4.02 -9.58 -4.40
N ALA A 112 -4.05 -8.43 -3.70
CA ALA A 112 -5.27 -7.64 -3.54
C ALA A 112 -5.83 -7.16 -4.88
N VAL A 113 -4.96 -6.61 -5.75
CA VAL A 113 -5.37 -6.14 -7.08
C VAL A 113 -5.88 -7.29 -7.94
N ARG A 114 -5.16 -8.42 -7.98
CA ARG A 114 -5.62 -9.59 -8.74
C ARG A 114 -6.91 -10.19 -8.21
N THR A 115 -7.13 -10.15 -6.90
CA THR A 115 -8.38 -10.61 -6.29
C THR A 115 -9.53 -9.71 -6.68
N ILE A 116 -9.36 -8.38 -6.62
CA ILE A 116 -10.44 -7.46 -7.01
C ILE A 116 -10.75 -7.56 -8.52
N ASP A 117 -9.73 -7.72 -9.36
CA ASP A 117 -9.92 -7.95 -10.80
C ASP A 117 -10.70 -9.23 -11.09
N ALA A 118 -10.54 -10.27 -10.27
CA ALA A 118 -11.25 -11.53 -10.42
C ALA A 118 -12.70 -11.48 -9.94
N VAL A 119 -13.02 -10.59 -9.01
CA VAL A 119 -14.35 -10.50 -8.37
C VAL A 119 -15.20 -9.37 -8.95
N ALA A 120 -14.56 -8.29 -9.41
CA ALA A 120 -15.24 -7.13 -9.97
C ALA A 120 -15.90 -7.47 -11.31
N PRO A 121 -17.07 -6.87 -11.62
CA PRO A 121 -17.77 -7.10 -12.90
C PRO A 121 -17.03 -6.46 -14.09
N MET A 122 -15.92 -5.79 -13.88
CA MET A 122 -15.05 -5.20 -14.91
C MET A 122 -13.78 -6.02 -15.10
N PRO A 123 -13.22 -6.06 -16.32
CA PRO A 123 -12.02 -6.87 -16.61
C PRO A 123 -10.77 -6.44 -15.80
N VAL A 124 -10.63 -5.16 -15.49
CA VAL A 124 -9.53 -4.61 -14.67
C VAL A 124 -10.02 -3.37 -13.94
N PHE A 125 -9.89 -3.37 -12.61
CA PHE A 125 -10.37 -2.28 -11.76
C PHE A 125 -9.42 -1.07 -11.76
N ILE A 126 -8.11 -1.32 -11.85
CA ILE A 126 -7.06 -0.29 -11.82
C ILE A 126 -6.31 -0.35 -13.14
N ASP A 127 -6.46 0.66 -14.00
CA ASP A 127 -5.92 0.64 -15.35
C ASP A 127 -4.38 0.48 -15.43
N ALA A 128 -3.64 1.13 -14.54
CA ALA A 128 -2.18 0.97 -14.46
C ALA A 128 -1.75 -0.50 -14.27
N THR A 129 -2.60 -1.36 -13.68
CA THR A 129 -2.27 -2.77 -13.42
C THR A 129 -2.56 -3.71 -14.58
N ARG A 130 -3.10 -3.21 -15.69
CA ARG A 130 -3.29 -4.00 -16.93
C ARG A 130 -1.99 -4.50 -17.51
N HIS A 131 -0.96 -3.66 -17.42
CA HIS A 131 0.36 -3.94 -17.98
C HIS A 131 1.39 -4.15 -16.88
N LEU A 132 2.33 -5.04 -17.13
CA LEU A 132 3.37 -5.39 -16.17
C LEU A 132 4.16 -4.15 -15.65
N PRO A 133 4.57 -3.18 -16.50
CA PRO A 133 5.29 -2.01 -16.01
C PRO A 133 4.51 -1.17 -14.99
N GLY A 134 3.22 -0.95 -15.22
CA GLY A 134 2.37 -0.19 -14.29
C GLY A 134 2.14 -0.95 -12.98
N LEU A 135 1.90 -2.28 -13.06
CA LEU A 135 1.80 -3.14 -11.88
C LEU A 135 3.09 -3.09 -11.04
N LEU A 136 4.26 -3.18 -11.68
CA LEU A 136 5.55 -3.12 -11.00
C LEU A 136 5.81 -1.73 -10.40
N ALA A 137 5.42 -0.66 -11.09
CA ALA A 137 5.53 0.71 -10.58
C ALA A 137 4.67 0.90 -9.31
N MET A 138 3.45 0.37 -9.28
CA MET A 138 2.60 0.40 -8.08
C MET A 138 3.17 -0.49 -6.97
N ALA A 139 3.62 -1.71 -7.31
CA ALA A 139 4.20 -2.65 -6.35
C ALA A 139 5.49 -2.11 -5.71
N SER A 140 6.30 -1.35 -6.45
CA SER A 140 7.52 -0.73 -5.89
C SER A 140 7.20 0.22 -4.75
N GLY A 141 6.14 1.03 -4.86
CA GLY A 141 5.67 1.89 -3.77
C GLY A 141 5.20 1.10 -2.55
N ALA A 142 4.50 -0.02 -2.77
CA ALA A 142 4.10 -0.91 -1.69
C ALA A 142 5.31 -1.55 -0.98
N VAL A 143 6.34 -1.97 -1.72
CA VAL A 143 7.61 -2.49 -1.15
C VAL A 143 8.32 -1.42 -0.31
N VAL A 144 8.44 -0.19 -0.83
CA VAL A 144 9.06 0.93 -0.10
C VAL A 144 8.29 1.23 1.19
N ALA A 145 6.97 1.28 1.12
CA ALA A 145 6.12 1.49 2.30
C ALA A 145 6.20 0.33 3.30
N GLY A 146 6.34 -0.91 2.83
CA GLY A 146 6.60 -2.09 3.66
C GLY A 146 7.95 -2.01 4.39
N LEU A 147 9.00 -1.52 3.73
CA LEU A 147 10.29 -1.22 4.36
C LEU A 147 10.16 -0.12 5.42
N PHE A 148 9.39 0.92 5.13
CA PHE A 148 9.11 2.00 6.07
C PHE A 148 8.39 1.47 7.32
N TYR A 149 7.34 0.67 7.14
CA TYR A 149 6.66 -0.04 8.23
C TYR A 149 7.63 -0.88 9.07
N ALA A 150 8.48 -1.66 8.40
CA ALA A 150 9.46 -2.51 9.06
C ALA A 150 10.45 -1.72 9.93
N LYS A 151 10.87 -0.53 9.49
CA LYS A 151 11.78 0.36 10.24
C LYS A 151 11.09 1.01 11.44
N LEU A 152 9.83 1.42 11.31
CA LEU A 152 9.09 2.09 12.38
C LEU A 152 8.64 1.13 13.49
N THR A 153 8.57 -0.19 13.21
CA THR A 153 8.12 -1.21 14.15
C THR A 153 9.27 -2.04 14.77
N ARG A 154 10.49 -1.51 14.67
CA ARG A 154 11.68 -2.10 15.34
C ARG A 154 11.66 -1.95 16.84
#